data_55c2174c9d26bcc284237afde88dff89
#
_entry.id   55c2174c9d26bcc284237afde88dff89
#
_cell.length_a   1.000
_cell.length_b   1.000
_cell.length_c   1.000
_cell.angle_alpha   90.00
_cell.angle_beta   90.00
_cell.angle_gamma   90.00
#
_symmetry.space_group_name_H-M   'P 1'
#
loop_
_entity.id
_entity.type
_entity.pdbx_description
1 polymer ?
#
loop_
_entity_poly.entity_id
_entity_poly.type
_entity_poly.pdbx_seq_one_letter_code
_entity_poly.pdbx_strand_id
1 'polypeptide(L)'
;MYYILNQIMNPNQIAMIGVLVAFILTFLGLKFPFSFLPVDHGREFAVNGALSKGKTRGVGLTFVCSFIISCVLFMPMDKGYIIYCILLFAMMLSGYLDDAAKTPWSDYKKGAIDLVLSIMTVVTFLNFNPSVLHIGSAKFALPMPVYFILAIILLWVSINLSLIHI
;
A
#
# COMPACT_ATOMS: atom_id res chain seq x y z
N MET A 1 -8.40 -3.43 20.65
CA MET A 1 -8.43 -2.07 21.20
C MET A 1 -9.63 -1.27 20.71
N TYR A 2 -9.98 -1.33 19.43
CA TYR A 2 -11.16 -0.65 18.86
C TYR A 2 -12.45 -0.81 19.66
N TYR A 3 -12.85 -2.04 19.99
CA TYR A 3 -14.12 -2.32 20.69
C TYR A 3 -14.20 -1.70 22.10
N ILE A 4 -13.07 -1.51 22.77
CA ILE A 4 -13.02 -0.86 24.07
C ILE A 4 -13.18 0.64 23.91
N LEU A 5 -12.47 1.23 22.94
CA LEU A 5 -12.52 2.66 22.69
C LEU A 5 -13.89 3.10 22.15
N ASN A 6 -14.54 2.28 21.33
CA ASN A 6 -15.86 2.59 20.75
C ASN A 6 -17.00 2.69 21.80
N GLN A 7 -16.77 2.26 23.04
CA GLN A 7 -17.69 2.48 24.14
C GLN A 7 -17.59 3.89 24.73
N ILE A 8 -16.47 4.57 24.53
CA ILE A 8 -16.15 5.86 25.17
C ILE A 8 -16.05 6.99 24.13
N MET A 9 -15.65 6.66 22.90
CA MET A 9 -15.31 7.62 21.85
C MET A 9 -16.06 7.33 20.55
N ASN A 10 -16.29 8.38 19.76
CA ASN A 10 -16.89 8.25 18.43
C ASN A 10 -15.90 7.61 17.44
N PRO A 11 -16.39 6.87 16.42
CA PRO A 11 -15.52 6.24 15.39
C PRO A 11 -14.54 7.21 14.72
N ASN A 12 -14.94 8.46 14.49
CA ASN A 12 -14.08 9.50 13.90
C ASN A 12 -12.90 9.87 14.84
N GLN A 13 -13.13 9.93 16.14
CA GLN A 13 -12.09 10.21 17.13
C GLN A 13 -11.10 9.05 17.21
N ILE A 14 -11.59 7.81 17.17
CA ILE A 14 -10.75 6.61 17.16
C ILE A 14 -9.89 6.60 15.88
N ALA A 15 -10.47 6.91 14.73
CA ALA A 15 -9.74 7.02 13.47
C ALA A 15 -8.63 8.08 13.53
N MET A 16 -8.92 9.25 14.11
CA MET A 16 -7.92 10.31 14.31
C MET A 16 -6.74 9.85 15.18
N ILE A 17 -7.02 9.14 16.27
CA ILE A 17 -5.96 8.55 17.12
C ILE A 17 -5.16 7.54 16.31
N GLY A 18 -5.81 6.69 15.52
CA GLY A 18 -5.16 5.73 14.63
C GLY A 18 -4.20 6.41 13.66
N VAL A 19 -4.62 7.49 13.01
CA VAL A 19 -3.77 8.28 12.11
C VAL A 19 -2.57 8.87 12.84
N LEU A 20 -2.77 9.45 14.03
CA LEU A 20 -1.67 10.00 14.84
C LEU A 20 -0.68 8.92 15.26
N VAL A 21 -1.15 7.74 15.67
CA VAL A 21 -0.27 6.61 16.02
C VAL A 21 0.51 6.12 14.80
N ALA A 22 -0.14 5.96 13.64
CA ALA A 22 0.54 5.60 12.40
C ALA A 22 1.63 6.62 12.05
N PHE A 23 1.33 7.91 12.18
CA PHE A 23 2.30 9.00 11.94
C PHE A 23 3.50 8.90 12.89
N ILE A 24 3.25 8.76 14.20
CA ILE A 24 4.32 8.67 15.21
C ILE A 24 5.20 7.43 14.96
N LEU A 25 4.59 6.27 14.70
CA LEU A 25 5.34 5.04 14.42
C LEU A 25 6.19 5.18 13.15
N THR A 26 5.63 5.77 12.10
CA THR A 26 6.37 6.05 10.86
C THR A 26 7.51 7.02 11.12
N PHE A 27 7.26 8.13 11.82
CA PHE A 27 8.28 9.12 12.15
C PHE A 27 9.44 8.50 12.94
N LEU A 28 9.14 7.70 13.98
CA LEU A 28 10.15 7.02 14.77
C LEU A 28 10.94 6.00 13.94
N GLY A 29 10.25 5.21 13.11
CA GLY A 29 10.91 4.23 12.25
C GLY A 29 11.79 4.85 11.16
N LEU A 30 11.46 6.07 10.70
CA LEU A 30 12.30 6.83 9.77
C LEU A 30 13.47 7.51 10.46
N LYS A 31 13.28 8.01 11.68
CA LYS A 31 14.33 8.63 12.47
C LYS A 31 15.39 7.62 12.93
N PHE A 32 14.97 6.40 13.21
CA PHE A 32 15.83 5.28 13.62
C PHE A 32 15.69 4.14 12.59
N PRO A 33 16.26 4.30 11.38
CA PRO A 33 16.08 3.32 10.33
C PRO A 33 16.63 1.96 10.74
N PHE A 34 15.87 0.93 10.41
CA PHE A 34 16.29 -0.44 10.69
C PHE A 34 17.52 -0.81 9.86
N SER A 35 18.48 -1.48 10.47
CA SER A 35 19.75 -1.89 9.83
C SER A 35 19.59 -2.87 8.67
N PHE A 36 18.42 -3.52 8.54
CA PHE A 36 18.12 -4.47 7.46
C PHE A 36 17.58 -3.80 6.20
N LEU A 37 17.32 -2.47 6.23
CA LEU A 37 16.86 -1.77 5.04
C LEU A 37 17.97 -1.71 3.98
N PRO A 38 17.65 -2.01 2.71
CA PRO A 38 18.63 -1.96 1.63
C PRO A 38 19.11 -0.52 1.39
N VAL A 39 20.35 -0.43 0.93
CA VAL A 39 20.98 0.84 0.58
C VAL A 39 21.09 0.93 -0.93
N ASP A 40 20.86 2.12 -1.48
CA ASP A 40 20.98 2.36 -2.92
C ASP A 40 22.43 2.23 -3.37
N HIS A 41 22.68 1.37 -4.33
CA HIS A 41 24.00 1.20 -4.94
C HIS A 41 24.29 2.21 -6.07
N GLY A 42 23.30 3.05 -6.42
CA GLY A 42 23.35 3.95 -7.57
C GLY A 42 22.95 3.21 -8.87
N ARG A 43 22.29 3.93 -9.78
CA ARG A 43 21.97 3.40 -11.13
C ARG A 43 22.84 4.09 -12.14
N GLU A 44 23.72 3.34 -12.85
CA GLU A 44 24.65 3.89 -13.85
C GLU A 44 23.94 4.58 -15.02
N PHE A 45 22.72 4.14 -15.34
CA PHE A 45 21.95 4.61 -16.50
C PHE A 45 20.89 5.69 -16.16
N ALA A 46 20.72 6.05 -14.89
CA ALA A 46 19.75 7.08 -14.50
C ALA A 46 20.41 8.45 -14.44
N VAL A 47 19.72 9.46 -14.95
CA VAL A 47 20.14 10.87 -14.79
C VAL A 47 20.28 11.16 -13.31
N ASN A 48 21.50 11.58 -12.88
CA ASN A 48 21.84 11.79 -11.46
C ASN A 48 21.80 10.53 -10.57
N GLY A 49 21.86 9.33 -11.12
CA GLY A 49 21.85 8.07 -10.35
C GLY A 49 22.96 7.95 -9.33
N ALA A 50 24.09 8.63 -9.52
CA ALA A 50 25.18 8.69 -8.55
C ALA A 50 24.82 9.46 -7.27
N LEU A 51 23.87 10.40 -7.32
CA LEU A 51 23.43 11.20 -6.16
C LEU A 51 22.55 10.40 -5.18
N SER A 52 21.98 9.28 -5.60
CA SER A 52 21.18 8.40 -4.77
C SER A 52 22.00 7.36 -4.02
N LYS A 53 23.26 7.15 -4.40
CA LYS A 53 24.15 6.17 -3.79
C LYS A 53 24.30 6.42 -2.29
N GLY A 54 24.10 5.37 -1.50
CA GLY A 54 24.19 5.43 -0.04
C GLY A 54 22.89 5.83 0.67
N LYS A 55 21.84 6.19 -0.05
CA LYS A 55 20.52 6.46 0.56
C LYS A 55 19.77 5.16 0.86
N THR A 56 19.08 5.15 1.99
CA THR A 56 18.25 4.00 2.41
C THR A 56 17.08 3.83 1.46
N ARG A 57 16.88 2.60 0.94
CA ARG A 57 15.74 2.15 0.16
C ARG A 57 14.77 1.34 1.00
N GLY A 58 13.64 0.95 0.44
CA GLY A 58 12.66 0.10 1.14
C GLY A 58 11.96 0.80 2.30
N VAL A 59 11.99 2.11 2.36
CA VAL A 59 11.36 2.94 3.42
C VAL A 59 9.84 2.71 3.48
N GLY A 60 9.23 2.30 2.38
CA GLY A 60 7.82 1.88 2.30
C GLY A 60 7.46 0.79 3.30
N LEU A 61 8.40 -0.10 3.65
CA LEU A 61 8.20 -1.13 4.67
C LEU A 61 7.83 -0.51 6.02
N THR A 62 8.57 0.51 6.47
CA THR A 62 8.30 1.20 7.74
C THR A 62 6.93 1.85 7.73
N PHE A 63 6.58 2.55 6.65
CA PHE A 63 5.31 3.24 6.50
C PHE A 63 4.13 2.24 6.51
N VAL A 64 4.18 1.20 5.68
CA VAL A 64 3.09 0.24 5.55
C VAL A 64 2.92 -0.59 6.82
N CYS A 65 4.00 -1.03 7.46
CA CYS A 65 3.92 -1.75 8.74
C CYS A 65 3.29 -0.87 9.83
N SER A 66 3.70 0.40 9.95
CA SER A 66 3.12 1.35 10.89
C SER A 66 1.62 1.55 10.65
N PHE A 67 1.22 1.66 9.39
CA PHE A 67 -0.19 1.78 9.01
C PHE A 67 -0.99 0.52 9.36
N ILE A 68 -0.49 -0.69 9.03
CA ILE A 68 -1.15 -1.95 9.35
C ILE A 68 -1.30 -2.12 10.87
N ILE A 69 -0.25 -1.83 11.64
CA ILE A 69 -0.30 -1.87 13.12
C ILE A 69 -1.41 -0.95 13.63
N SER A 70 -1.47 0.26 13.11
CA SER A 70 -2.52 1.21 13.49
C SER A 70 -3.91 0.70 13.11
N CYS A 71 -4.10 0.13 11.92
CA CYS A 71 -5.38 -0.46 11.51
C CYS A 71 -5.81 -1.58 12.46
N VAL A 72 -4.90 -2.51 12.80
CA VAL A 72 -5.19 -3.62 13.73
C VAL A 72 -5.62 -3.12 15.11
N LEU A 73 -5.05 -2.01 15.58
CA LEU A 73 -5.36 -1.45 16.89
C LEU A 73 -6.66 -0.64 16.91
N PHE A 74 -6.93 0.13 15.86
CA PHE A 74 -7.95 1.19 15.87
C PHE A 74 -9.09 1.01 14.87
N MET A 75 -9.09 -0.07 14.05
CA MET A 75 -10.22 -0.39 13.17
C MET A 75 -10.96 -1.65 13.61
N PRO A 76 -12.26 -1.76 13.27
CA PRO A 76 -12.98 -3.02 13.44
C PRO A 76 -12.43 -4.03 12.42
N MET A 77 -11.71 -5.04 12.91
CA MET A 77 -11.08 -6.05 12.07
C MET A 77 -12.11 -7.11 11.66
N ASP A 78 -12.82 -6.86 10.59
CA ASP A 78 -13.63 -7.87 9.90
C ASP A 78 -12.80 -8.64 8.84
N LYS A 79 -13.41 -9.65 8.22
CA LYS A 79 -12.74 -10.49 7.23
C LYS A 79 -12.21 -9.69 6.03
N GLY A 80 -12.94 -8.67 5.59
CA GLY A 80 -12.55 -7.82 4.47
C GLY A 80 -11.30 -7.01 4.81
N TYR A 81 -11.28 -6.33 5.96
CA TYR A 81 -10.12 -5.53 6.39
C TYR A 81 -8.87 -6.37 6.63
N ILE A 82 -9.01 -7.59 7.16
CA ILE A 82 -7.87 -8.50 7.33
C ILE A 82 -7.26 -8.85 5.96
N ILE A 83 -8.09 -9.18 4.96
CA ILE A 83 -7.61 -9.50 3.61
C ILE A 83 -6.92 -8.28 2.98
N TYR A 84 -7.47 -7.08 3.13
CA TYR A 84 -6.83 -5.85 2.64
C TYR A 84 -5.48 -5.59 3.29
N CYS A 85 -5.35 -5.79 4.60
CA CYS A 85 -4.06 -5.65 5.28
C CYS A 85 -3.02 -6.65 4.75
N ILE A 86 -3.43 -7.91 4.49
CA ILE A 86 -2.56 -8.95 3.90
C ILE A 86 -2.13 -8.55 2.48
N LEU A 87 -3.06 -8.10 1.64
CA LEU A 87 -2.76 -7.68 0.27
C LEU A 87 -1.86 -6.45 0.23
N LEU A 88 -2.12 -5.47 1.09
CA LEU A 88 -1.27 -4.28 1.24
C LEU A 88 0.15 -4.66 1.68
N PHE A 89 0.27 -5.59 2.63
CA PHE A 89 1.57 -6.11 3.06
C PHE A 89 2.28 -6.85 1.92
N ALA A 90 1.56 -7.66 1.14
CA ALA A 90 2.12 -8.37 -0.02
C ALA A 90 2.61 -7.41 -1.12
N MET A 91 1.87 -6.33 -1.40
CA MET A 91 2.29 -5.28 -2.33
C MET A 91 3.57 -4.58 -1.86
N MET A 92 3.61 -4.20 -0.58
CA MET A 92 4.80 -3.61 0.03
C MET A 92 5.99 -4.57 -0.01
N LEU A 93 5.76 -5.86 0.29
CA LEU A 93 6.81 -6.88 0.28
C LEU A 93 7.38 -7.09 -1.13
N SER A 94 6.53 -7.07 -2.16
CA SER A 94 6.95 -7.12 -3.57
C SER A 94 7.93 -5.98 -3.89
N GLY A 95 7.59 -4.73 -3.52
CA GLY A 95 8.46 -3.58 -3.72
C GLY A 95 9.76 -3.66 -2.91
N TYR A 96 9.67 -4.10 -1.65
CA TYR A 96 10.84 -4.28 -0.80
C TYR A 96 11.81 -5.35 -1.35
N LEU A 97 11.30 -6.48 -1.85
CA LEU A 97 12.11 -7.54 -2.42
C LEU A 97 12.81 -7.11 -3.72
N ASP A 98 12.16 -6.27 -4.52
CA ASP A 98 12.79 -5.65 -5.69
C ASP A 98 13.93 -4.71 -5.26
N ASP A 99 13.69 -3.85 -4.29
CA ASP A 99 14.71 -2.93 -3.76
C ASP A 99 15.89 -3.65 -3.08
N ALA A 100 15.65 -4.79 -2.44
CA ALA A 100 16.66 -5.60 -1.77
C ALA A 100 17.41 -6.56 -2.72
N ALA A 101 16.92 -6.76 -3.95
CA ALA A 101 17.54 -7.64 -4.90
C ALA A 101 18.89 -7.07 -5.40
N LYS A 102 19.91 -7.94 -5.53
CA LYS A 102 21.24 -7.56 -6.08
C LYS A 102 21.14 -7.02 -7.50
N THR A 103 20.25 -7.63 -8.30
CA THR A 103 19.89 -7.17 -9.65
C THR A 103 18.41 -6.77 -9.63
N PRO A 104 18.04 -5.57 -10.11
CA PRO A 104 16.65 -5.15 -10.18
C PRO A 104 15.81 -6.18 -10.94
N TRP A 105 14.58 -6.39 -10.50
CA TRP A 105 13.64 -7.24 -11.23
C TRP A 105 13.33 -6.62 -12.59
N SER A 106 13.04 -7.49 -13.58
CA SER A 106 12.55 -6.98 -14.86
C SER A 106 11.17 -6.33 -14.67
N ASP A 107 10.91 -5.26 -15.43
CA ASP A 107 9.64 -4.53 -15.38
C ASP A 107 8.44 -5.46 -15.63
N TYR A 108 8.59 -6.46 -16.52
CA TYR A 108 7.56 -7.47 -16.76
C TYR A 108 7.25 -8.32 -15.53
N LYS A 109 8.27 -8.76 -14.78
CA LYS A 109 8.08 -9.55 -13.56
C LYS A 109 7.36 -8.75 -12.50
N LYS A 110 7.79 -7.51 -12.28
CA LYS A 110 7.16 -6.61 -11.31
C LYS A 110 5.72 -6.28 -11.73
N GLY A 111 5.52 -5.85 -12.98
CA GLY A 111 4.20 -5.55 -13.50
C GLY A 111 3.22 -6.72 -13.44
N ALA A 112 3.69 -7.97 -13.65
CA ALA A 112 2.86 -9.16 -13.53
C ALA A 112 2.45 -9.45 -12.08
N ILE A 113 3.36 -9.32 -11.10
CA ILE A 113 3.05 -9.49 -9.68
C ILE A 113 2.04 -8.44 -9.23
N ASP A 114 2.27 -7.17 -9.59
CA ASP A 114 1.37 -6.07 -9.25
C ASP A 114 -0.01 -6.24 -9.89
N LEU A 115 -0.08 -6.80 -11.10
CA LEU A 115 -1.36 -7.14 -11.76
C LEU A 115 -2.13 -8.21 -10.98
N VAL A 116 -1.46 -9.29 -10.56
CA VAL A 116 -2.09 -10.36 -9.76
C VAL A 116 -2.61 -9.80 -8.44
N LEU A 117 -1.82 -9.00 -7.73
CA LEU A 117 -2.23 -8.37 -6.47
C LEU A 117 -3.38 -7.37 -6.68
N SER A 118 -3.39 -6.64 -7.79
CA SER A 118 -4.49 -5.75 -8.16
C SER A 118 -5.79 -6.53 -8.41
N ILE A 119 -5.72 -7.66 -9.14
CA ILE A 119 -6.87 -8.54 -9.37
C ILE A 119 -7.42 -9.06 -8.03
N MET A 120 -6.55 -9.58 -7.15
CA MET A 120 -6.96 -10.08 -5.83
C MET A 120 -7.62 -8.99 -4.99
N THR A 121 -7.11 -7.75 -5.04
CA THR A 121 -7.67 -6.60 -4.32
C THR A 121 -9.06 -6.25 -4.85
N VAL A 122 -9.24 -6.20 -6.16
CA VAL A 122 -10.54 -5.88 -6.79
C VAL A 122 -11.57 -7.00 -6.55
N VAL A 123 -11.16 -8.27 -6.63
CA VAL A 123 -12.02 -9.41 -6.26
C VAL A 123 -12.47 -9.30 -4.81
N THR A 124 -11.55 -9.02 -3.90
CA THR A 124 -11.88 -8.82 -2.48
C THR A 124 -12.86 -7.66 -2.31
N PHE A 125 -12.62 -6.53 -3.00
CA PHE A 125 -13.51 -5.38 -2.93
C PHE A 125 -14.93 -5.73 -3.36
N LEU A 126 -15.11 -6.38 -4.51
CA LEU A 126 -16.42 -6.75 -5.05
C LEU A 126 -17.16 -7.82 -4.25
N ASN A 127 -16.45 -8.61 -3.44
CA ASN A 127 -17.08 -9.55 -2.52
C ASN A 127 -17.75 -8.87 -1.32
N PHE A 128 -17.27 -7.69 -0.94
CA PHE A 128 -17.78 -6.95 0.23
C PHE A 128 -18.50 -5.66 -0.12
N ASN A 129 -18.40 -5.17 -1.37
CA ASN A 129 -18.94 -3.89 -1.79
C ASN A 129 -19.67 -3.98 -3.14
N PRO A 130 -20.71 -3.17 -3.35
CA PRO A 130 -21.38 -3.09 -4.64
C PRO A 130 -20.49 -2.41 -5.70
N SER A 131 -20.75 -2.72 -6.99
CA SER A 131 -20.06 -2.13 -8.15
C SER A 131 -20.58 -0.71 -8.46
N VAL A 132 -20.44 0.20 -7.50
CA VAL A 132 -20.87 1.61 -7.60
C VAL A 132 -19.65 2.53 -7.54
N LEU A 133 -19.51 3.35 -8.57
CA LEU A 133 -18.48 4.39 -8.61
C LEU A 133 -19.05 5.70 -8.04
N HIS A 134 -18.35 6.24 -7.06
CA HIS A 134 -18.68 7.53 -6.46
C HIS A 134 -17.72 8.60 -6.97
N ILE A 135 -18.23 9.64 -7.64
CA ILE A 135 -17.45 10.79 -8.08
C ILE A 135 -18.12 12.04 -7.49
N GLY A 136 -17.53 12.58 -6.43
CA GLY A 136 -18.15 13.63 -5.64
C GLY A 136 -19.47 13.17 -5.04
N SER A 137 -20.57 13.87 -5.33
CA SER A 137 -21.93 13.50 -4.91
C SER A 137 -22.63 12.54 -5.87
N ALA A 138 -22.11 12.33 -7.07
CA ALA A 138 -22.71 11.47 -8.08
C ALA A 138 -22.38 9.98 -7.84
N LYS A 139 -23.36 9.10 -8.05
CA LYS A 139 -23.25 7.66 -7.91
C LYS A 139 -23.56 7.01 -9.26
N PHE A 140 -22.62 6.26 -9.78
CA PHE A 140 -22.77 5.53 -11.04
C PHE A 140 -22.73 4.04 -10.75
N ALA A 141 -23.87 3.36 -10.88
CA ALA A 141 -23.92 1.91 -10.84
C ALA A 141 -23.39 1.36 -12.18
N LEU A 142 -22.29 0.65 -12.14
CA LEU A 142 -21.71 0.04 -13.34
C LEU A 142 -22.01 -1.47 -13.36
N PRO A 143 -22.18 -2.07 -14.57
CA PRO A 143 -22.20 -3.53 -14.68
C PRO A 143 -20.94 -4.12 -14.08
N MET A 144 -21.08 -5.20 -13.28
CA MET A 144 -19.97 -5.82 -12.55
C MET A 144 -18.73 -6.09 -13.41
N PRO A 145 -18.81 -6.64 -14.65
CA PRO A 145 -17.64 -6.87 -15.48
C PRO A 145 -16.91 -5.58 -15.88
N VAL A 146 -17.67 -4.51 -16.15
CA VAL A 146 -17.11 -3.20 -16.52
C VAL A 146 -16.37 -2.59 -15.32
N TYR A 147 -17.00 -2.61 -14.15
CA TYR A 147 -16.38 -2.14 -12.91
C TYR A 147 -15.09 -2.92 -12.59
N PHE A 148 -15.13 -4.24 -12.73
CA PHE A 148 -14.00 -5.14 -12.47
C PHE A 148 -12.80 -4.79 -13.34
N ILE A 149 -12.98 -4.68 -14.67
CA ILE A 149 -11.90 -4.36 -15.60
C ILE A 149 -11.34 -2.95 -15.32
N LEU A 150 -12.23 -1.96 -15.15
CA LEU A 150 -11.86 -0.57 -14.89
C LEU A 150 -11.07 -0.45 -13.58
N ALA A 151 -11.52 -1.09 -12.51
CA ALA A 151 -10.87 -1.04 -11.21
C ALA A 151 -9.47 -1.68 -11.24
N ILE A 152 -9.31 -2.83 -11.95
CA ILE A 152 -7.99 -3.46 -12.12
C ILE A 152 -7.03 -2.54 -12.86
N ILE A 153 -7.47 -1.97 -13.99
CA ILE A 153 -6.62 -1.08 -14.80
C ILE A 153 -6.20 0.14 -13.98
N LEU A 154 -7.15 0.79 -13.30
CA LEU A 154 -6.86 1.97 -12.50
C LEU A 154 -5.89 1.66 -11.36
N LEU A 155 -6.11 0.56 -10.63
CA LEU A 155 -5.25 0.16 -9.52
C LEU A 155 -3.85 -0.21 -10.02
N TRP A 156 -3.76 -1.06 -11.05
CA TRP A 156 -2.50 -1.52 -11.63
C TRP A 156 -1.68 -0.37 -12.21
N VAL A 157 -2.31 0.53 -12.98
CA VAL A 157 -1.65 1.73 -13.51
C VAL A 157 -1.18 2.63 -12.38
N SER A 158 -1.99 2.85 -11.33
CA SER A 158 -1.62 3.70 -10.19
C SER A 158 -0.38 3.18 -9.45
N ILE A 159 -0.26 1.86 -9.29
CA ILE A 159 0.90 1.23 -8.64
C ILE A 159 2.14 1.36 -9.52
N ASN A 160 1.98 1.25 -10.84
CA ASN A 160 3.10 1.24 -11.80
C ASN A 160 3.39 2.62 -12.42
N LEU A 161 2.71 3.70 -12.02
CA LEU A 161 2.89 5.03 -12.60
C LEU A 161 4.34 5.54 -12.47
N SER A 162 5.03 5.13 -11.43
CA SER A 162 6.44 5.44 -11.18
C SER A 162 7.38 4.80 -12.21
N LEU A 163 6.98 3.69 -12.86
CA LEU A 163 7.78 3.02 -13.90
C LEU A 163 7.72 3.75 -15.26
N ILE A 164 6.71 4.58 -15.48
CA ILE A 164 6.49 5.29 -16.74
C ILE A 164 7.35 6.57 -16.82
N HIS A 165 7.81 7.07 -15.68
CA HIS A 165 8.59 8.32 -15.59
C HIS A 165 10.13 8.12 -15.52
N ILE A 166 10.62 6.91 -15.72
CA ILE A 166 12.03 6.59 -15.83
C ILE A 166 12.35 6.21 -17.27
#